data_4d522a48d722ccf9e700b13ed48301a4
#
_entry.id   4d522a48d722ccf9e700b13ed48301a4
#
_cell.length_a   1.000
_cell.length_b   1.000
_cell.length_c   1.000
_cell.angle_alpha   90.00
_cell.angle_beta   90.00
_cell.angle_gamma   90.00
#
_symmetry.space_group_name_H-M   'P 1'
#
loop_
_entity.id
_entity.type
_entity.pdbx_description
1 polymer ?
#
loop_
_entity_poly.entity_id
_entity_poly.type
_entity_poly.pdbx_seq_one_letter_code
_entity_poly.pdbx_strand_id
1 'polypeptide(L)'
;YPLINLRCIQQEGNIDLNKVDIYEARESLKKEYLSRQGDIVVRLTAPYTAVLIDDTTSGMVISSNFVVIRIEDKQLLPEYLFWLLNTQKMKHKIYENTTSNMLGAVKAKFLMEFELTLLPAEIQQKIGQINLLAKKERQLLKELSAEKEKLYSSLLDQAYKRAKKGK
;
A
#
# COMPACT_ATOMS: atom_id res chain seq x y z
N TYR A 1 -0.57 -8.53 18.12
CA TYR A 1 -0.56 -7.34 17.26
C TYR A 1 -0.85 -7.73 15.81
N PRO A 2 -1.65 -6.95 15.06
CA PRO A 2 -1.75 -7.13 13.62
C PRO A 2 -0.38 -6.88 12.97
N LEU A 3 -0.01 -7.69 11.98
CA LEU A 3 1.29 -7.65 11.31
C LEU A 3 1.13 -7.31 9.83
N ILE A 4 1.70 -6.19 9.41
CA ILE A 4 1.83 -5.84 8.00
C ILE A 4 2.87 -6.76 7.36
N ASN A 5 2.41 -7.61 6.43
CA ASN A 5 3.21 -8.57 5.69
C ASN A 5 3.12 -8.34 4.17
N LEU A 6 3.85 -9.12 3.37
CA LEU A 6 3.83 -8.96 1.91
C LEU A 6 2.46 -9.27 1.27
N ARG A 7 1.65 -10.14 1.89
CA ARG A 7 0.36 -10.59 1.34
C ARG A 7 -0.73 -9.52 1.46
N CYS A 8 -0.65 -8.67 2.51
CA CYS A 8 -1.64 -7.63 2.72
C CYS A 8 -1.40 -6.38 1.86
N ILE A 9 -0.22 -6.23 1.24
CA ILE A 9 0.07 -5.07 0.38
C ILE A 9 -0.45 -5.31 -1.04
N GLN A 10 -1.39 -4.48 -1.46
CA GLN A 10 -1.91 -4.47 -2.83
C GLN A 10 -1.01 -3.65 -3.76
N GLN A 11 -1.04 -3.93 -5.06
CA GLN A 11 -0.21 -3.24 -6.05
C GLN A 11 -0.43 -1.73 -6.09
N GLU A 12 -1.65 -1.31 -5.82
CA GLU A 12 -2.08 0.08 -5.76
C GLU A 12 -1.59 0.82 -4.50
N GLY A 13 -0.89 0.12 -3.58
CA GLY A 13 -0.39 0.68 -2.33
C GLY A 13 -1.47 0.81 -1.24
N ASN A 14 -2.44 -0.08 -1.22
CA ASN A 14 -3.40 -0.23 -0.12
C ASN A 14 -3.02 -1.43 0.75
N ILE A 15 -3.48 -1.43 1.99
CA ILE A 15 -3.40 -2.59 2.89
C ILE A 15 -4.76 -3.30 2.90
N ASP A 16 -4.75 -4.59 2.58
CA ASP A 16 -5.91 -5.47 2.73
C ASP A 16 -5.93 -6.02 4.15
N LEU A 17 -6.79 -5.48 4.99
CA LEU A 17 -6.87 -5.85 6.41
C LEU A 17 -7.28 -7.31 6.63
N ASN A 18 -7.94 -7.94 5.64
CA ASN A 18 -8.30 -9.36 5.73
C ASN A 18 -7.10 -10.30 5.52
N LYS A 19 -5.94 -9.76 5.11
CA LYS A 19 -4.72 -10.52 4.83
C LYS A 19 -3.56 -10.18 5.76
N VAL A 20 -3.79 -9.39 6.80
CA VAL A 20 -2.80 -9.16 7.84
C VAL A 20 -2.63 -10.44 8.68
N ASP A 21 -1.40 -10.71 9.10
CA ASP A 21 -1.12 -11.78 10.05
C ASP A 21 -1.25 -11.28 11.49
N ILE A 22 -1.17 -12.18 12.44
CA ILE A 22 -1.07 -11.85 13.86
C ILE A 22 0.36 -12.12 14.32
N TYR A 23 0.96 -11.13 14.93
CA TYR A 23 2.25 -11.24 15.61
C TYR A 23 2.04 -11.43 17.10
N GLU A 24 2.46 -12.57 17.63
CA GLU A 24 2.43 -12.87 19.05
C GLU A 24 3.73 -12.38 19.71
N ALA A 25 3.65 -11.30 20.42
CA ALA A 25 4.78 -10.76 21.19
C ALA A 25 4.83 -11.39 22.58
N ARG A 26 6.03 -11.75 23.07
CA ARG A 26 6.22 -12.24 24.45
C ARG A 26 5.98 -11.17 25.51
N GLU A 27 6.16 -9.91 25.14
CA GLU A 27 5.96 -8.71 25.98
C GLU A 27 5.41 -7.56 25.17
N SER A 28 4.95 -6.51 25.83
CA SER A 28 4.43 -5.32 25.16
C SER A 28 5.50 -4.65 24.29
N LEU A 29 5.21 -4.43 23.03
CA LEU A 29 6.12 -3.76 22.11
C LEU A 29 6.15 -2.26 22.39
N LYS A 30 7.34 -1.69 22.29
CA LYS A 30 7.49 -0.23 22.34
C LYS A 30 6.80 0.41 21.15
N LYS A 31 6.20 1.60 21.37
CA LYS A 31 5.48 2.35 20.32
C LYS A 31 6.33 2.67 19.09
N GLU A 32 7.65 2.69 19.21
CA GLU A 32 8.57 2.94 18.09
C GLU A 32 8.60 1.80 17.05
N TYR A 33 8.24 0.57 17.46
CA TYR A 33 8.17 -0.61 16.58
C TYR A 33 6.81 -0.76 15.88
N LEU A 34 5.86 0.11 16.21
CA LEU A 34 4.53 0.09 15.65
C LEU A 34 4.37 1.19 14.58
N SER A 35 3.57 0.89 13.57
CA SER A 35 3.17 1.87 12.56
C SER A 35 2.46 3.06 13.20
N ARG A 36 2.65 4.24 12.65
CA ARG A 36 1.98 5.49 13.07
C ARG A 36 1.32 6.12 11.85
N GLN A 37 0.22 6.79 12.07
CA GLN A 37 -0.40 7.61 11.03
C GLN A 37 0.63 8.56 10.39
N GLY A 38 0.65 8.61 9.07
CA GLY A 38 1.60 9.39 8.29
C GLY A 38 2.93 8.68 8.00
N ASP A 39 3.21 7.52 8.60
CA ASP A 39 4.36 6.69 8.19
C ASP A 39 4.16 6.20 6.75
N ILE A 40 5.25 6.07 6.02
CA ILE A 40 5.25 5.43 4.71
C ILE A 40 6.03 4.13 4.81
N VAL A 41 5.36 3.02 4.53
CA VAL A 41 5.92 1.68 4.54
C VAL A 41 6.27 1.29 3.10
N VAL A 42 7.55 1.06 2.81
CA VAL A 42 8.04 0.75 1.46
C VAL A 42 8.51 -0.68 1.40
N ARG A 43 7.96 -1.45 0.46
CA ARG A 43 8.40 -2.82 0.21
C ARG A 43 9.82 -2.83 -0.35
N LEU A 44 10.71 -3.63 0.27
CA LEU A 44 12.13 -3.71 -0.12
C LEU A 44 12.39 -4.49 -1.41
N THR A 45 11.44 -5.31 -1.85
CA THR A 45 11.54 -6.11 -3.09
C THR A 45 10.50 -5.66 -4.12
N ALA A 46 10.69 -6.01 -5.38
CA ALA A 46 9.72 -5.72 -6.43
C ALA A 46 8.29 -6.13 -6.02
N PRO A 47 7.29 -5.33 -6.34
CA PRO A 47 7.26 -4.12 -7.17
C PRO A 47 7.55 -2.80 -6.42
N TYR A 48 8.25 -2.80 -5.29
CA TYR A 48 8.67 -1.63 -4.48
C TYR A 48 7.51 -0.71 -4.10
N THR A 49 6.37 -1.29 -3.81
CA THR A 49 5.15 -0.54 -3.47
C THR A 49 5.32 0.17 -2.15
N ALA A 50 5.03 1.47 -2.14
CA ALA A 50 4.89 2.25 -0.92
C ALA A 50 3.42 2.28 -0.47
N VAL A 51 3.20 2.31 0.83
CA VAL A 51 1.89 2.39 1.49
C VAL A 51 1.92 3.54 2.49
N LEU A 52 0.89 4.36 2.51
CA LEU A 52 0.69 5.38 3.52
C LEU A 52 -0.14 4.79 4.67
N ILE A 53 0.37 4.89 5.88
CA ILE A 53 -0.32 4.45 7.09
C ILE A 53 -1.37 5.49 7.49
N ASP A 54 -2.60 5.04 7.64
CA ASP A 54 -3.74 5.82 8.11
C ASP A 54 -4.18 5.38 9.52
N ASP A 55 -5.30 5.90 10.00
CA ASP A 55 -5.84 5.58 11.32
C ASP A 55 -6.15 4.08 11.48
N THR A 56 -6.61 3.42 10.41
CA THR A 56 -7.03 2.01 10.43
C THR A 56 -5.85 1.05 10.46
N THR A 57 -4.70 1.49 9.99
CA THR A 57 -3.46 0.71 9.85
C THR A 57 -2.37 1.15 10.84
N SER A 58 -2.68 2.12 11.71
CA SER A 58 -1.81 2.53 12.82
C SER A 58 -1.78 1.49 13.94
N GLY A 59 -0.67 1.38 14.64
CA GLY A 59 -0.49 0.44 15.76
C GLY A 59 -0.16 -1.00 15.35
N MET A 60 0.11 -1.25 14.08
CA MET A 60 0.48 -2.56 13.58
C MET A 60 1.99 -2.79 13.62
N VAL A 61 2.42 -4.03 13.78
CA VAL A 61 3.80 -4.45 13.59
C VAL A 61 4.11 -4.49 12.09
N ILE A 62 5.33 -4.12 11.71
CA ILE A 62 5.77 -4.12 10.32
C ILE A 62 6.85 -5.19 10.15
N SER A 63 6.69 -6.09 9.18
CA SER A 63 7.67 -7.15 8.95
C SER A 63 8.98 -6.61 8.35
N SER A 64 10.07 -7.36 8.49
CA SER A 64 11.40 -7.00 7.98
C SER A 64 11.50 -6.89 6.44
N ASN A 65 10.43 -7.23 5.72
CA ASN A 65 10.34 -7.06 4.27
C ASN A 65 10.12 -5.60 3.83
N PHE A 66 9.99 -4.69 4.79
CA PHE A 66 9.70 -3.30 4.55
C PHE A 66 10.68 -2.39 5.27
N VAL A 67 10.79 -1.17 4.77
CA VAL A 67 11.36 -0.05 5.51
C VAL A 67 10.24 0.93 5.84
N VAL A 68 10.36 1.57 7.01
CA VAL A 68 9.43 2.63 7.45
C VAL A 68 10.12 3.97 7.27
N ILE A 69 9.48 4.85 6.52
CA ILE A 69 9.90 6.25 6.41
C ILE A 69 8.97 7.06 7.30
N ARG A 70 9.53 7.64 8.33
CA ARG A 70 8.84 8.54 9.27
C ARG A 70 9.30 9.96 9.00
N ILE A 71 8.39 10.81 8.56
CA ILE A 71 8.71 12.19 8.18
C ILE A 71 8.74 13.03 9.44
N GLU A 72 9.85 13.71 9.69
CA GLU A 72 10.02 14.67 10.79
C GLU A 72 9.93 16.12 10.31
N ASP A 73 10.27 16.37 9.03
CA ASP A 73 10.19 17.69 8.43
C ASP A 73 8.75 18.06 8.06
N LYS A 74 8.25 19.12 8.67
CA LYS A 74 6.89 19.65 8.45
C LYS A 74 6.66 20.23 7.05
N GLN A 75 7.71 20.47 6.28
CA GLN A 75 7.62 20.97 4.91
C GLN A 75 7.31 19.85 3.91
N LEU A 76 7.49 18.58 4.27
CA LEU A 76 7.22 17.43 3.41
C LEU A 76 5.93 16.76 3.86
N LEU A 77 4.92 16.71 2.96
CA LEU A 77 3.66 16.05 3.24
C LEU A 77 3.73 14.54 2.95
N PRO A 78 3.23 13.68 3.85
CA PRO A 78 3.24 12.23 3.68
C PRO A 78 2.54 11.77 2.39
N GLU A 79 1.41 12.37 2.05
CA GLU A 79 0.62 12.03 0.85
C GLU A 79 1.38 12.34 -0.45
N TYR A 80 2.19 13.39 -0.45
CA TYR A 80 3.06 13.74 -1.57
C TYR A 80 4.20 12.73 -1.72
N LEU A 81 4.91 12.41 -0.63
CA LEU A 81 5.99 11.43 -0.67
C LEU A 81 5.47 10.03 -1.04
N PHE A 82 4.31 9.66 -0.52
CA PHE A 82 3.62 8.42 -0.89
C PHE A 82 3.33 8.34 -2.40
N TRP A 83 2.81 9.41 -3.00
CA TRP A 83 2.62 9.48 -4.44
C TRP A 83 3.96 9.34 -5.18
N LEU A 84 4.96 10.12 -4.77
CA LEU A 84 6.28 10.17 -5.43
C LEU A 84 6.94 8.78 -5.48
N LEU A 85 6.94 8.06 -4.34
CA LEU A 85 7.54 6.72 -4.22
C LEU A 85 6.84 5.68 -5.10
N ASN A 86 5.57 5.87 -5.41
CA ASN A 86 4.81 4.98 -6.28
C ASN A 86 4.86 5.35 -7.77
N THR A 87 5.53 6.46 -8.15
CA THR A 87 5.73 6.81 -9.57
C THR A 87 6.64 5.81 -10.26
N GLN A 88 6.40 5.56 -11.55
CA GLN A 88 7.25 4.65 -12.34
C GLN A 88 8.71 5.12 -12.36
N LYS A 89 8.94 6.44 -12.44
CA LYS A 89 10.28 7.04 -12.40
C LYS A 89 11.01 6.70 -11.10
N MET A 90 10.33 6.80 -9.96
CA MET A 90 10.93 6.48 -8.66
C MET A 90 11.14 4.97 -8.51
N LYS A 91 10.18 4.14 -8.92
CA LYS A 91 10.33 2.68 -8.91
C LYS A 91 11.51 2.22 -9.77
N HIS A 92 11.76 2.88 -10.90
CA HIS A 92 12.94 2.60 -11.72
C HIS A 92 14.25 2.98 -11.00
N LYS A 93 14.32 4.17 -10.39
CA LYS A 93 15.46 4.56 -9.55
C LYS A 93 15.71 3.60 -8.38
N ILE A 94 14.65 3.15 -7.74
CA ILE A 94 14.74 2.14 -6.67
C ILE A 94 15.34 0.85 -7.22
N TYR A 95 14.85 0.37 -8.37
CA TYR A 95 15.35 -0.85 -9.03
C TYR A 95 16.85 -0.75 -9.36
N GLU A 96 17.31 0.36 -9.91
CA GLU A 96 18.74 0.60 -10.21
C GLU A 96 19.65 0.55 -8.98
N ASN A 97 19.08 0.79 -7.79
CA ASN A 97 19.78 0.76 -6.49
C ASN A 97 19.51 -0.51 -5.69
N THR A 98 19.03 -1.57 -6.32
CA THR A 98 18.90 -2.87 -5.68
C THR A 98 20.23 -3.60 -5.60
N THR A 99 20.29 -4.58 -4.69
CA THR A 99 21.44 -5.48 -4.65
C THR A 99 21.35 -6.46 -5.82
N SER A 100 22.53 -6.86 -6.36
CA SER A 100 22.63 -7.89 -7.42
C SER A 100 22.26 -9.31 -6.95
N ASN A 101 21.72 -9.48 -5.74
CA ASN A 101 21.27 -10.74 -5.20
C ASN A 101 19.96 -11.18 -5.87
N MET A 102 19.67 -12.48 -5.88
CA MET A 102 18.45 -13.07 -6.47
C MET A 102 17.13 -12.42 -5.98
N LEU A 103 17.11 -11.75 -4.84
CA LEU A 103 15.93 -11.08 -4.28
C LEU A 103 15.78 -9.61 -4.70
N GLY A 104 16.81 -8.98 -5.30
CA GLY A 104 16.73 -7.59 -5.75
C GLY A 104 16.24 -6.59 -4.68
N ALA A 105 16.69 -6.76 -3.42
CA ALA A 105 16.25 -5.90 -2.34
C ALA A 105 16.91 -4.52 -2.42
N VAL A 106 16.11 -3.48 -2.19
CA VAL A 106 16.59 -2.09 -2.09
C VAL A 106 17.57 -1.95 -0.95
N LYS A 107 18.66 -1.25 -1.18
CA LYS A 107 19.57 -0.85 -0.10
C LYS A 107 18.90 0.22 0.75
N ALA A 108 18.78 0.01 2.06
CA ALA A 108 18.22 0.99 2.98
C ALA A 108 18.91 2.37 2.84
N LYS A 109 20.22 2.38 2.60
CA LYS A 109 21.00 3.58 2.34
C LYS A 109 20.40 4.45 1.22
N PHE A 110 19.95 3.85 0.11
CA PHE A 110 19.32 4.60 -0.99
C PHE A 110 18.07 5.35 -0.51
N LEU A 111 17.24 4.70 0.30
CA LEU A 111 16.01 5.31 0.81
C LEU A 111 16.26 6.40 1.89
N MET A 112 17.44 6.39 2.52
CA MET A 112 17.86 7.44 3.46
C MET A 112 18.50 8.64 2.77
N GLU A 113 19.10 8.45 1.60
CA GLU A 113 19.93 9.48 0.95
C GLU A 113 19.36 9.98 -0.37
N PHE A 114 18.20 9.46 -0.85
CA PHE A 114 17.65 9.93 -2.11
C PHE A 114 17.19 11.38 -2.02
N GLU A 115 17.59 12.16 -3.01
CA GLU A 115 17.19 13.56 -3.10
C GLU A 115 15.80 13.67 -3.75
N LEU A 116 14.94 14.47 -3.15
CA LEU A 116 13.64 14.84 -3.70
C LEU A 116 13.54 16.36 -3.87
N THR A 117 12.78 16.77 -4.88
CA THR A 117 12.44 18.18 -5.04
C THR A 117 11.29 18.53 -4.10
N LEU A 118 11.55 19.40 -3.14
CA LEU A 118 10.53 19.91 -2.23
C LEU A 118 9.70 20.96 -2.98
N LEU A 119 8.45 20.63 -3.29
CA LEU A 119 7.50 21.54 -3.91
C LEU A 119 6.81 22.43 -2.85
N PRO A 120 6.23 23.58 -3.24
CA PRO A 120 5.38 24.36 -2.34
C PRO A 120 4.27 23.50 -1.72
N ALA A 121 3.94 23.76 -0.44
CA ALA A 121 2.97 22.93 0.31
C ALA A 121 1.62 22.77 -0.38
N GLU A 122 1.10 23.83 -1.00
CA GLU A 122 -0.16 23.77 -1.78
C GLU A 122 -0.10 22.79 -2.95
N ILE A 123 1.04 22.71 -3.62
CA ILE A 123 1.24 21.79 -4.76
C ILE A 123 1.36 20.35 -4.24
N GLN A 124 2.12 20.13 -3.17
CA GLN A 124 2.21 18.84 -2.52
C GLN A 124 0.81 18.34 -2.10
N GLN A 125 0.02 19.20 -1.46
CA GLN A 125 -1.34 18.89 -1.02
C GLN A 125 -2.24 18.51 -2.19
N LYS A 126 -2.23 19.29 -3.28
CA LYS A 126 -3.02 18.98 -4.49
C LYS A 126 -2.64 17.63 -5.09
N ILE A 127 -1.34 17.35 -5.24
CA ILE A 127 -0.85 16.08 -5.77
C ILE A 127 -1.30 14.92 -4.88
N GLY A 128 -1.10 15.04 -3.55
CA GLY A 128 -1.49 14.04 -2.58
C GLY A 128 -2.99 13.74 -2.63
N GLN A 129 -3.83 14.78 -2.61
CA GLN A 129 -5.29 14.65 -2.67
C GLN A 129 -5.76 13.98 -3.97
N ILE A 130 -5.25 14.42 -5.13
CA ILE A 130 -5.61 13.83 -6.42
C ILE A 130 -5.21 12.34 -6.44
N ASN A 131 -4.02 12.01 -5.95
CA ASN A 131 -3.57 10.61 -5.89
C ASN A 131 -4.46 9.75 -5.00
N LEU A 132 -4.83 10.23 -3.81
CA LEU A 132 -5.70 9.51 -2.88
C LEU A 132 -7.11 9.32 -3.45
N LEU A 133 -7.69 10.36 -4.08
CA LEU A 133 -8.99 10.27 -4.73
C LEU A 133 -8.97 9.28 -5.91
N ALA A 134 -7.96 9.36 -6.78
CA ALA A 134 -7.82 8.43 -7.90
C ALA A 134 -7.62 6.98 -7.44
N LYS A 135 -6.95 6.75 -6.30
CA LYS A 135 -6.84 5.42 -5.70
C LYS A 135 -8.19 4.92 -5.18
N LYS A 136 -8.92 5.77 -4.48
CA LYS A 136 -10.26 5.44 -3.97
C LYS A 136 -11.22 5.10 -5.10
N GLU A 137 -11.22 5.89 -6.15
CA GLU A 137 -12.02 5.64 -7.36
C GLU A 137 -11.69 4.27 -7.97
N ARG A 138 -10.41 3.97 -8.21
CA ARG A 138 -9.99 2.67 -8.76
C ARG A 138 -10.42 1.49 -7.88
N GLN A 139 -10.32 1.65 -6.57
CA GLN A 139 -10.77 0.62 -5.63
C GLN A 139 -12.28 0.38 -5.74
N LEU A 140 -13.08 1.44 -5.74
CA LEU A 140 -14.53 1.35 -5.85
C LEU A 140 -14.98 0.74 -7.19
N LEU A 141 -14.31 1.09 -8.30
CA LEU A 141 -14.58 0.51 -9.60
C LEU A 141 -14.28 -1.01 -9.62
N LYS A 142 -13.20 -1.43 -8.98
CA LYS A 142 -12.84 -2.85 -8.84
C LYS A 142 -13.85 -3.63 -8.02
N GLU A 143 -14.28 -3.07 -6.88
CA GLU A 143 -15.32 -3.65 -6.03
C GLU A 143 -16.65 -3.74 -6.77
N LEU A 144 -17.06 -2.68 -7.47
CA LEU A 144 -18.27 -2.66 -8.28
C LEU A 144 -18.24 -3.71 -9.40
N SER A 145 -17.10 -3.86 -10.09
CA SER A 145 -16.94 -4.90 -11.12
C SER A 145 -17.13 -6.30 -10.54
N ALA A 146 -16.50 -6.59 -9.40
CA ALA A 146 -16.61 -7.89 -8.75
C ALA A 146 -18.06 -8.19 -8.29
N GLU A 147 -18.78 -7.19 -7.75
CA GLU A 147 -20.17 -7.38 -7.35
C GLU A 147 -21.11 -7.58 -8.55
N LYS A 148 -20.86 -6.88 -9.68
CA LYS A 148 -21.60 -7.11 -10.93
C LYS A 148 -21.38 -8.53 -11.48
N GLU A 149 -20.16 -9.05 -11.46
CA GLU A 149 -19.89 -10.43 -11.87
C GLU A 149 -20.66 -11.44 -11.03
N LYS A 150 -20.69 -11.27 -9.71
CA LYS A 150 -21.49 -12.13 -8.81
C LYS A 150 -22.98 -12.05 -9.14
N LEU A 151 -23.50 -10.84 -9.37
CA LEU A 151 -24.91 -10.62 -9.73
C LEU A 151 -25.26 -11.34 -11.03
N TYR A 152 -24.45 -11.14 -12.09
CA TYR A 152 -24.72 -11.75 -13.39
C TYR A 152 -24.64 -13.27 -13.33
N SER A 153 -23.66 -13.83 -12.63
CA SER A 153 -23.55 -15.27 -12.40
C SER A 153 -24.81 -15.82 -11.72
N SER A 154 -25.27 -15.14 -10.66
CA SER A 154 -26.49 -15.53 -9.94
C SER A 154 -27.74 -15.48 -10.83
N LEU A 155 -27.90 -14.43 -11.64
CA LEU A 155 -29.04 -14.29 -12.56
C LEU A 155 -29.03 -15.37 -13.64
N LEU A 156 -27.89 -15.69 -14.22
CA LEU A 156 -27.73 -16.75 -15.21
C LEU A 156 -28.07 -18.12 -14.61
N ASP A 157 -27.56 -18.41 -13.41
CA ASP A 157 -27.89 -19.65 -12.70
C ASP A 157 -29.38 -19.78 -12.40
N GLN A 158 -30.04 -18.69 -11.99
CA GLN A 158 -31.49 -18.69 -11.76
C GLN A 158 -32.26 -18.94 -13.05
N ALA A 159 -31.89 -18.26 -14.14
CA ALA A 159 -32.53 -18.47 -15.46
C ALA A 159 -32.38 -19.91 -15.94
N TYR A 160 -31.18 -20.48 -15.83
CA TYR A 160 -30.93 -21.88 -16.17
C TYR A 160 -31.77 -22.87 -15.35
N LYS A 161 -31.80 -22.69 -14.01
CA LYS A 161 -32.60 -23.53 -13.09
C LYS A 161 -34.08 -23.46 -13.41
N ARG A 162 -34.64 -22.27 -13.73
CA ARG A 162 -36.05 -22.10 -14.13
C ARG A 162 -36.35 -22.84 -15.45
N ALA A 163 -35.49 -22.67 -16.47
CA ALA A 163 -35.66 -23.35 -17.74
C ALA A 163 -35.62 -24.88 -17.61
N LYS A 164 -34.77 -25.42 -16.70
CA LYS A 164 -34.68 -26.86 -16.45
C LYS A 164 -35.88 -27.46 -15.72
N LYS A 165 -36.59 -26.65 -14.87
CA LYS A 165 -37.79 -27.09 -14.12
C LYS A 165 -39.07 -27.01 -14.96
N GLY A 166 -39.06 -26.31 -16.09
CA GLY A 166 -40.19 -26.15 -16.99
C GLY A 166 -40.27 -27.23 -18.09
N LYS A 167 -39.38 -28.21 -18.03
CA LYS A 167 -39.44 -29.43 -18.79
C LYS A 167 -39.79 -30.60 -17.89
#